data_20adbdb2d2880f8cb1d0ecf1ec9c311a
#
_entry.id   20adbdb2d2880f8cb1d0ecf1ec9c311a
#
_cell.length_a   1.000
_cell.length_b   1.000
_cell.length_c   1.000
_cell.angle_alpha   90.00
_cell.angle_beta   90.00
_cell.angle_gamma   90.00
#
_symmetry.space_group_name_H-M   'P 1'
#
loop_
_entity.id
_entity.type
_entity.pdbx_description
1 polymer ?
#
loop_
_entity_poly.entity_id
_entity_poly.type
_entity_poly.pdbx_seq_one_letter_code
_entity_poly.pdbx_strand_id
1 'polypeptide(L)'
;MNPFRVVSLTLVLLLLPLSSYSQNKGVIVSQRAKADFALTADPTAANWKAVTGVVTEISRRGEKVSDHRTEIRSVWTPKNLYLLFICQYEELNLKANPSTTTETNKLWEWDVAEAFIGTDFNDIKHYTEYQVSPNGEWVDLDIDRKPSPAKHDVDWNSGYEVKARVDAANKVWYGAMRIPIAKFDKRKPKVGLEMRANFYRIQGTPPNRKFINWQPVNNDNYHTPEAFGILRLGK
;
A
#
# COMPACT_ATOMS: atom_id res chain seq x y z
N MET A 1 -36.19 71.38 6.82
CA MET A 1 -36.12 70.33 5.79
C MET A 1 -34.69 69.75 5.79
N ASN A 2 -34.49 68.58 6.38
CA ASN A 2 -33.21 67.94 6.42
C ASN A 2 -33.15 66.84 5.32
N PRO A 3 -32.12 66.81 4.47
CA PRO A 3 -31.99 65.73 3.48
C PRO A 3 -31.29 64.52 4.12
N PHE A 4 -31.97 63.38 4.11
CA PHE A 4 -31.40 62.09 4.46
C PHE A 4 -30.33 61.68 3.42
N ARG A 5 -29.06 61.48 3.88
CA ARG A 5 -28.01 60.86 3.08
C ARG A 5 -28.14 59.36 3.23
N VAL A 6 -28.47 58.69 2.14
CA VAL A 6 -28.41 57.23 2.05
C VAL A 6 -26.96 56.85 1.78
N VAL A 7 -26.34 56.14 2.74
CA VAL A 7 -25.00 55.53 2.55
C VAL A 7 -25.21 54.12 2.03
N SER A 8 -24.87 53.92 0.77
CA SER A 8 -24.87 52.60 0.13
C SER A 8 -23.61 51.82 0.57
N LEU A 9 -23.78 50.78 1.36
CA LEU A 9 -22.69 49.88 1.77
C LEU A 9 -22.51 48.84 0.68
N THR A 10 -21.47 48.95 -0.13
CA THR A 10 -21.12 47.96 -1.14
C THR A 10 -20.34 46.83 -0.47
N LEU A 11 -20.97 45.68 -0.33
CA LEU A 11 -20.33 44.44 0.21
C LEU A 11 -19.44 43.84 -0.87
N VAL A 12 -18.13 44.00 -0.76
CA VAL A 12 -17.15 43.35 -1.64
C VAL A 12 -16.96 41.91 -1.13
N LEU A 13 -17.52 40.95 -1.82
CA LEU A 13 -17.29 39.53 -1.58
C LEU A 13 -15.89 39.16 -2.11
N LEU A 14 -14.89 39.01 -1.24
CA LEU A 14 -13.59 38.47 -1.58
C LEU A 14 -13.74 36.96 -1.80
N LEU A 15 -13.80 36.54 -3.06
CA LEU A 15 -13.63 35.13 -3.46
C LEU A 15 -12.15 34.76 -3.28
N LEU A 16 -11.83 34.13 -2.15
CA LEU A 16 -10.53 33.48 -2.00
C LEU A 16 -10.47 32.26 -2.91
N PRO A 17 -9.42 32.12 -3.74
CA PRO A 17 -9.25 30.91 -4.53
C PRO A 17 -9.04 29.73 -3.60
N LEU A 18 -9.92 28.74 -3.65
CA LEU A 18 -9.70 27.43 -3.09
C LEU A 18 -8.52 26.80 -3.84
N SER A 19 -7.31 26.99 -3.32
CA SER A 19 -6.15 26.23 -3.77
C SER A 19 -6.41 24.76 -3.47
N SER A 20 -6.82 24.01 -4.48
CA SER A 20 -6.79 22.56 -4.42
C SER A 20 -5.33 22.15 -4.27
N TYR A 21 -4.93 21.80 -3.07
CA TYR A 21 -3.66 21.14 -2.82
C TYR A 21 -3.72 19.79 -3.56
N SER A 22 -3.17 19.76 -4.78
CA SER A 22 -2.82 18.51 -5.44
C SER A 22 -1.73 17.87 -4.58
N GLN A 23 -2.10 16.88 -3.78
CA GLN A 23 -1.13 16.06 -3.07
C GLN A 23 -0.18 15.46 -4.11
N ASN A 24 1.10 15.78 -4.03
CA ASN A 24 2.12 15.24 -4.93
C ASN A 24 2.21 13.74 -4.65
N LYS A 25 1.52 12.92 -5.43
CA LYS A 25 1.43 11.48 -5.24
C LYS A 25 2.82 10.88 -5.40
N GLY A 26 3.27 10.14 -4.38
CA GLY A 26 4.55 9.44 -4.46
C GLY A 26 4.57 8.44 -5.63
N VAL A 27 5.77 8.17 -6.13
CA VAL A 27 6.00 7.17 -7.20
C VAL A 27 7.00 6.14 -6.70
N ILE A 28 6.63 4.85 -6.80
CA ILE A 28 7.57 3.73 -6.68
C ILE A 28 7.88 3.25 -8.10
N VAL A 29 9.17 3.19 -8.43
CA VAL A 29 9.62 2.61 -9.70
C VAL A 29 10.03 1.17 -9.44
N SER A 30 9.26 0.23 -9.97
CA SER A 30 9.58 -1.20 -9.96
C SER A 30 10.69 -1.48 -10.97
N GLN A 31 11.80 -2.06 -10.53
CA GLN A 31 12.94 -2.34 -11.40
C GLN A 31 12.69 -3.61 -12.23
N ARG A 32 13.15 -3.63 -13.49
CA ARG A 32 12.97 -4.78 -14.34
C ARG A 32 14.03 -5.85 -14.06
N ALA A 33 13.59 -7.07 -13.73
CA ALA A 33 14.47 -8.23 -13.74
C ALA A 33 14.50 -8.89 -15.15
N LYS A 34 15.61 -9.56 -15.45
CA LYS A 34 15.79 -10.27 -16.75
C LYS A 34 14.86 -11.47 -16.89
N ALA A 35 14.55 -12.14 -15.78
CA ALA A 35 13.71 -13.34 -15.74
C ALA A 35 13.04 -13.46 -14.36
N ASP A 36 12.03 -14.33 -14.25
CA ASP A 36 11.47 -14.71 -12.96
C ASP A 36 12.54 -15.37 -12.08
N PHE A 37 12.41 -15.18 -10.79
CA PHE A 37 13.33 -15.71 -9.79
C PHE A 37 12.59 -16.33 -8.60
N ALA A 38 13.29 -17.20 -7.88
CA ALA A 38 12.75 -17.80 -6.66
C ALA A 38 12.51 -16.71 -5.60
N LEU A 39 11.29 -16.68 -5.05
CA LEU A 39 10.92 -15.69 -4.05
C LEU A 39 11.73 -15.90 -2.78
N THR A 40 12.30 -14.82 -2.26
CA THR A 40 13.05 -14.78 -1.00
C THR A 40 12.76 -13.51 -0.24
N ALA A 41 12.70 -13.60 1.10
CA ALA A 41 12.61 -12.47 2.02
C ALA A 41 13.99 -12.00 2.52
N ASP A 42 15.07 -12.40 1.86
CA ASP A 42 16.42 -11.93 2.17
C ASP A 42 16.75 -10.65 1.36
N PRO A 43 16.88 -9.47 2.00
CA PRO A 43 17.15 -8.21 1.33
C PRO A 43 18.55 -8.14 0.69
N THR A 44 19.46 -9.08 1.05
CA THR A 44 20.83 -9.15 0.52
C THR A 44 20.93 -10.03 -0.73
N ALA A 45 19.87 -10.78 -1.04
CA ALA A 45 19.81 -11.60 -2.25
C ALA A 45 19.99 -10.75 -3.52
N ALA A 46 20.61 -11.33 -4.55
CA ALA A 46 21.02 -10.63 -5.77
C ALA A 46 19.91 -9.80 -6.43
N ASN A 47 18.67 -10.31 -6.38
CA ASN A 47 17.51 -9.62 -6.97
C ASN A 47 16.99 -8.45 -6.14
N TRP A 48 17.37 -8.34 -4.87
CA TRP A 48 16.94 -7.29 -3.97
C TRP A 48 18.02 -6.27 -3.63
N LYS A 49 19.28 -6.71 -3.55
CA LYS A 49 20.37 -5.89 -3.00
C LYS A 49 20.65 -4.61 -3.81
N ALA A 50 20.38 -4.62 -5.12
CA ALA A 50 20.59 -3.45 -6.00
C ALA A 50 19.33 -2.58 -6.16
N VAL A 51 18.20 -2.99 -5.58
CA VAL A 51 16.93 -2.27 -5.70
C VAL A 51 16.86 -1.15 -4.68
N THR A 52 16.74 0.09 -5.16
CA THR A 52 16.43 1.23 -4.29
C THR A 52 14.98 1.18 -3.90
N GLY A 53 14.71 0.99 -2.60
CA GLY A 53 13.37 1.01 -2.04
C GLY A 53 12.89 2.42 -1.74
N VAL A 54 11.59 2.56 -1.55
CA VAL A 54 11.01 3.74 -0.89
C VAL A 54 10.88 3.45 0.59
N VAL A 55 11.04 4.48 1.40
CA VAL A 55 10.97 4.39 2.86
C VAL A 55 9.76 5.17 3.34
N THR A 56 9.03 4.58 4.27
CA THR A 56 7.95 5.24 5.00
C THR A 56 8.02 4.92 6.48
N GLU A 57 7.59 5.86 7.28
CA GLU A 57 7.38 5.75 8.74
C GLU A 57 6.28 6.72 9.17
N ILE A 58 5.24 6.86 8.35
CA ILE A 58 4.14 7.80 8.60
C ILE A 58 2.82 7.07 8.82
N SER A 59 1.99 7.69 9.66
CA SER A 59 0.63 7.24 9.93
C SER A 59 -0.31 7.51 8.74
N ARG A 60 -1.55 7.06 8.86
CA ARG A 60 -2.62 7.40 7.90
C ARG A 60 -2.90 8.92 7.79
N ARG A 61 -2.44 9.72 8.77
CA ARG A 61 -2.56 11.19 8.78
C ARG A 61 -1.27 11.89 8.36
N GLY A 62 -0.22 11.14 8.00
CA GLY A 62 1.08 11.69 7.62
C GLY A 62 2.01 12.01 8.79
N GLU A 63 1.62 11.68 10.03
CA GLU A 63 2.43 11.88 11.22
C GLU A 63 3.51 10.81 11.33
N LYS A 64 4.66 11.16 11.90
CA LYS A 64 5.74 10.20 12.10
C LYS A 64 5.34 9.10 13.10
N VAL A 65 5.61 7.84 12.76
CA VAL A 65 5.49 6.67 13.62
C VAL A 65 6.89 6.15 13.90
N SER A 66 7.52 6.64 14.99
CA SER A 66 8.89 6.26 15.35
C SER A 66 9.05 4.74 15.51
N ASP A 67 10.26 4.24 15.24
CA ASP A 67 10.66 2.82 15.41
C ASP A 67 9.89 1.82 14.54
N HIS A 68 9.16 2.33 13.54
CA HIS A 68 8.37 1.52 12.60
C HIS A 68 8.75 1.80 11.14
N ARG A 69 10.01 2.20 10.90
CA ARG A 69 10.52 2.39 9.54
C ARG A 69 10.22 1.16 8.69
N THR A 70 9.63 1.39 7.54
CA THR A 70 9.32 0.36 6.55
C THR A 70 9.96 0.75 5.22
N GLU A 71 10.79 -0.13 4.66
CA GLU A 71 11.31 0.02 3.31
C GLU A 71 10.57 -0.95 2.38
N ILE A 72 10.19 -0.46 1.20
CA ILE A 72 9.46 -1.23 0.20
C ILE A 72 10.28 -1.24 -1.08
N ARG A 73 10.74 -2.41 -1.49
CA ARG A 73 11.43 -2.63 -2.78
C ARG A 73 10.49 -3.29 -3.76
N SER A 74 10.60 -2.93 -5.03
CA SER A 74 9.79 -3.50 -6.09
C SER A 74 10.62 -3.90 -7.30
N VAL A 75 10.34 -5.10 -7.81
CA VAL A 75 10.94 -5.67 -9.03
C VAL A 75 9.81 -6.25 -9.88
N TRP A 76 9.95 -6.22 -11.21
CA TRP A 76 8.98 -6.82 -12.10
C TRP A 76 9.64 -7.63 -13.22
N THR A 77 8.90 -8.59 -13.74
CA THR A 77 9.17 -9.35 -14.96
C THR A 77 7.94 -9.27 -15.87
N PRO A 78 7.99 -9.75 -17.11
CA PRO A 78 6.78 -9.82 -17.94
C PRO A 78 5.64 -10.64 -17.36
N LYS A 79 5.88 -11.46 -16.31
CA LYS A 79 4.88 -12.33 -15.70
C LYS A 79 4.49 -11.90 -14.28
N ASN A 80 5.45 -11.39 -13.51
CA ASN A 80 5.26 -11.21 -12.07
C ASN A 80 5.69 -9.82 -11.59
N LEU A 81 4.97 -9.30 -10.63
CA LEU A 81 5.39 -8.21 -9.76
C LEU A 81 5.93 -8.81 -8.46
N TYR A 82 7.10 -8.36 -8.03
CA TYR A 82 7.72 -8.75 -6.77
C TYR A 82 7.79 -7.55 -5.85
N LEU A 83 7.42 -7.76 -4.59
CA LEU A 83 7.53 -6.77 -3.53
C LEU A 83 8.33 -7.35 -2.37
N LEU A 84 9.17 -6.53 -1.74
CA LEU A 84 9.84 -6.85 -0.49
C LEU A 84 9.60 -5.71 0.51
N PHE A 85 9.04 -6.05 1.64
CA PHE A 85 8.86 -5.17 2.79
C PHE A 85 9.95 -5.50 3.83
N ILE A 86 10.63 -4.46 4.33
CA ILE A 86 11.65 -4.52 5.38
C ILE A 86 11.10 -3.68 6.53
N CYS A 87 10.67 -4.33 7.60
CA CYS A 87 9.78 -3.78 8.61
C CYS A 87 10.43 -3.74 9.99
N GLN A 88 10.87 -2.58 10.47
CA GLN A 88 11.28 -2.43 11.88
C GLN A 88 10.05 -2.55 12.79
N TYR A 89 10.22 -3.16 13.97
CA TYR A 89 9.15 -3.35 14.92
C TYR A 89 9.64 -3.25 16.38
N GLU A 90 8.75 -2.87 17.28
CA GLU A 90 8.97 -2.93 18.72
C GLU A 90 8.50 -4.27 19.30
N GLU A 91 7.29 -4.67 18.95
CA GLU A 91 6.65 -5.95 19.31
C GLU A 91 5.93 -6.54 18.11
N LEU A 92 5.69 -7.86 18.13
CA LEU A 92 4.93 -8.56 17.10
C LEU A 92 3.61 -9.05 17.69
N ASN A 93 2.51 -8.74 17.02
CA ASN A 93 1.19 -9.31 17.28
C ASN A 93 0.92 -10.40 16.23
N LEU A 94 1.21 -11.64 16.59
CA LEU A 94 1.15 -12.78 15.69
C LEU A 94 -0.08 -13.63 15.98
N LYS A 95 -0.68 -14.19 14.93
CA LYS A 95 -1.77 -15.16 15.07
C LYS A 95 -1.24 -16.46 15.70
N ALA A 96 -1.97 -16.99 16.67
CA ALA A 96 -1.70 -18.31 17.19
C ALA A 96 -2.04 -19.38 16.13
N ASN A 97 -1.19 -20.42 16.03
CA ASN A 97 -1.34 -21.51 15.07
C ASN A 97 -1.45 -21.01 13.61
N PRO A 98 -0.42 -20.34 13.08
CA PRO A 98 -0.43 -19.81 11.72
C PRO A 98 -0.50 -20.94 10.68
N SER A 99 -1.21 -20.68 9.56
CA SER A 99 -1.20 -21.56 8.39
C SER A 99 -0.33 -20.93 7.30
N THR A 100 0.55 -21.72 6.70
CA THR A 100 1.33 -21.34 5.51
C THR A 100 0.96 -22.20 4.29
N THR A 101 -0.17 -22.91 4.36
CA THR A 101 -0.69 -23.79 3.29
C THR A 101 -2.08 -23.38 2.82
N THR A 102 -2.79 -22.57 3.58
CA THR A 102 -4.11 -22.04 3.28
C THR A 102 -4.15 -20.56 3.62
N GLU A 103 -4.95 -19.80 2.89
CA GLU A 103 -5.19 -18.39 3.19
C GLU A 103 -5.79 -18.18 4.58
N THR A 104 -5.40 -17.07 5.20
CA THR A 104 -5.92 -16.68 6.50
C THR A 104 -6.84 -15.47 6.33
N ASN A 105 -8.16 -15.74 6.31
CA ASN A 105 -9.14 -14.65 6.28
C ASN A 105 -8.97 -13.76 7.53
N LYS A 106 -9.17 -12.44 7.37
CA LYS A 106 -8.98 -11.42 8.40
C LYS A 106 -7.54 -11.33 8.94
N LEU A 107 -6.55 -11.60 8.09
CA LEU A 107 -5.14 -11.53 8.49
C LEU A 107 -4.76 -10.14 9.04
N TRP A 108 -5.45 -9.08 8.63
CA TRP A 108 -5.31 -7.71 9.14
C TRP A 108 -5.62 -7.52 10.63
N GLU A 109 -6.16 -8.53 11.31
CA GLU A 109 -6.31 -8.50 12.77
C GLU A 109 -4.98 -8.67 13.52
N TRP A 110 -3.95 -9.13 12.82
CA TRP A 110 -2.56 -9.29 13.29
C TRP A 110 -1.59 -8.38 12.53
N ASP A 111 -0.30 -8.61 12.73
CA ASP A 111 0.73 -7.86 12.00
C ASP A 111 0.80 -8.29 10.55
N VAL A 112 0.72 -7.32 9.64
CA VAL A 112 0.78 -7.56 8.20
C VAL A 112 1.48 -6.42 7.48
N ALA A 113 2.05 -6.73 6.31
CA ALA A 113 2.34 -5.78 5.25
C ALA A 113 1.37 -6.01 4.11
N GLU A 114 0.87 -4.92 3.53
CA GLU A 114 -0.22 -4.93 2.56
C GLU A 114 0.14 -4.15 1.31
N ALA A 115 -0.27 -4.66 0.16
CA ALA A 115 -0.19 -3.99 -1.13
C ALA A 115 -1.58 -3.88 -1.76
N PHE A 116 -2.06 -2.64 -1.95
CA PHE A 116 -3.30 -2.35 -2.67
C PHE A 116 -2.94 -1.87 -4.06
N ILE A 117 -3.45 -2.53 -5.11
CA ILE A 117 -3.06 -2.27 -6.51
C ILE A 117 -4.31 -2.13 -7.39
N GLY A 118 -4.49 -0.96 -7.99
CA GLY A 118 -5.56 -0.67 -8.93
C GLY A 118 -5.01 -0.29 -10.30
N THR A 119 -5.52 -0.89 -11.37
CA THR A 119 -4.98 -0.76 -12.73
C THR A 119 -5.74 0.21 -13.61
N ASP A 120 -7.00 0.48 -13.29
CA ASP A 120 -7.83 1.43 -14.01
C ASP A 120 -7.85 2.79 -13.30
N PHE A 121 -7.42 3.82 -14.01
CA PHE A 121 -7.43 5.21 -13.51
C PHE A 121 -8.82 5.87 -13.62
N ASN A 122 -9.72 5.29 -14.41
CA ASN A 122 -11.11 5.75 -14.54
C ASN A 122 -12.03 5.04 -13.53
N ASP A 123 -11.67 3.81 -13.14
CA ASP A 123 -12.37 3.04 -12.11
C ASP A 123 -11.50 2.85 -10.87
N ILE A 124 -11.38 3.92 -10.09
CA ILE A 124 -10.52 3.90 -8.90
C ILE A 124 -11.09 3.06 -7.75
N LYS A 125 -12.36 2.69 -7.80
CA LYS A 125 -13.03 1.93 -6.75
C LYS A 125 -12.81 0.42 -6.83
N HIS A 126 -12.22 -0.05 -7.95
CA HIS A 126 -11.84 -1.45 -8.12
C HIS A 126 -10.31 -1.61 -8.05
N TYR A 127 -9.84 -2.51 -7.20
CA TYR A 127 -8.42 -2.81 -6.98
C TYR A 127 -8.26 -4.14 -6.24
N THR A 128 -7.05 -4.68 -6.22
CA THR A 128 -6.71 -5.91 -5.48
C THR A 128 -5.89 -5.58 -4.24
N GLU A 129 -6.01 -6.43 -3.23
CA GLU A 129 -5.31 -6.34 -1.97
C GLU A 129 -4.54 -7.64 -1.72
N TYR A 130 -3.30 -7.52 -1.25
CA TYR A 130 -2.39 -8.62 -0.93
C TYR A 130 -1.79 -8.40 0.44
N GLN A 131 -1.83 -9.40 1.31
CA GLN A 131 -1.30 -9.32 2.67
C GLN A 131 -0.30 -10.43 2.94
N VAL A 132 0.76 -10.13 3.69
CA VAL A 132 1.72 -11.10 4.23
C VAL A 132 2.00 -10.79 5.69
N SER A 133 1.97 -11.82 6.57
CA SER A 133 2.34 -11.72 7.97
C SER A 133 3.82 -12.07 8.21
N PRO A 134 4.39 -11.70 9.38
CA PRO A 134 5.74 -12.13 9.77
C PRO A 134 5.92 -13.65 9.83
N ASN A 135 4.83 -14.42 10.05
CA ASN A 135 4.82 -15.89 10.04
C ASN A 135 4.72 -16.50 8.64
N GLY A 136 4.52 -15.68 7.59
CA GLY A 136 4.33 -16.16 6.22
C GLY A 136 2.90 -16.61 5.90
N GLU A 137 1.93 -16.21 6.71
CA GLU A 137 0.52 -16.32 6.34
C GLU A 137 0.18 -15.28 5.28
N TRP A 138 -0.86 -15.54 4.48
CA TRP A 138 -1.27 -14.62 3.43
C TRP A 138 -2.79 -14.62 3.24
N VAL A 139 -3.28 -13.59 2.59
CA VAL A 139 -4.61 -13.50 1.99
C VAL A 139 -4.57 -12.50 0.85
N ASP A 140 -5.31 -12.78 -0.23
CA ASP A 140 -5.59 -11.79 -1.27
C ASP A 140 -7.10 -11.58 -1.44
N LEU A 141 -7.45 -10.37 -1.88
CA LEU A 141 -8.84 -9.97 -2.03
C LEU A 141 -9.03 -9.17 -3.32
N ASP A 142 -10.16 -9.39 -3.98
CA ASP A 142 -10.65 -8.49 -5.01
C ASP A 142 -11.65 -7.51 -4.38
N ILE A 143 -11.33 -6.22 -4.48
CA ILE A 143 -12.06 -5.14 -3.80
C ILE A 143 -12.87 -4.33 -4.81
N ASP A 144 -14.19 -4.35 -4.69
CA ASP A 144 -15.08 -3.42 -5.40
C ASP A 144 -15.83 -2.54 -4.37
N ARG A 145 -15.58 -1.25 -4.43
CA ARG A 145 -16.20 -0.26 -3.55
C ARG A 145 -17.38 0.48 -4.18
N LYS A 146 -17.82 0.07 -5.35
CA LYS A 146 -19.01 0.65 -6.02
C LYS A 146 -20.31 0.29 -5.31
N PRO A 147 -20.55 -1.00 -4.94
CA PRO A 147 -21.75 -1.35 -4.21
C PRO A 147 -21.70 -0.84 -2.76
N SER A 148 -22.88 -0.75 -2.13
CA SER A 148 -23.00 -0.45 -0.70
C SER A 148 -23.79 -1.58 -0.04
N PRO A 149 -23.21 -2.37 0.87
CA PRO A 149 -21.80 -2.31 1.31
C PRO A 149 -20.79 -2.68 0.22
N ALA A 150 -19.55 -2.24 0.37
CA ALA A 150 -18.45 -2.60 -0.53
C ALA A 150 -18.24 -4.13 -0.55
N LYS A 151 -17.90 -4.68 -1.71
CA LYS A 151 -17.56 -6.09 -1.84
C LYS A 151 -16.06 -6.28 -1.58
N HIS A 152 -15.74 -7.21 -0.70
CA HIS A 152 -14.41 -7.72 -0.43
C HIS A 152 -14.44 -9.21 -0.72
N ASP A 153 -14.02 -9.60 -1.91
CA ASP A 153 -14.06 -11.00 -2.35
C ASP A 153 -12.84 -11.75 -1.80
N VAL A 154 -13.07 -12.44 -0.70
CA VAL A 154 -12.05 -13.27 -0.02
C VAL A 154 -11.88 -14.65 -0.65
N ASP A 155 -12.79 -15.05 -1.55
CA ASP A 155 -12.70 -16.32 -2.28
C ASP A 155 -11.94 -16.14 -3.61
N TRP A 156 -11.64 -14.88 -3.99
CA TRP A 156 -10.79 -14.59 -5.14
C TRP A 156 -9.35 -15.00 -4.85
N ASN A 157 -8.72 -15.70 -5.80
CA ASN A 157 -7.36 -16.21 -5.63
C ASN A 157 -6.50 -15.83 -6.85
N SER A 158 -5.49 -15.03 -6.61
CA SER A 158 -4.52 -14.65 -7.64
C SER A 158 -3.43 -15.71 -7.88
N GLY A 159 -3.28 -16.63 -6.94
CA GLY A 159 -2.16 -17.56 -6.93
C GLY A 159 -0.83 -16.86 -6.62
N TYR A 160 -0.85 -15.74 -5.89
CA TYR A 160 0.39 -15.10 -5.48
C TYR A 160 1.10 -15.92 -4.39
N GLU A 161 2.39 -15.70 -4.26
CA GLU A 161 3.22 -16.42 -3.31
C GLU A 161 3.87 -15.46 -2.34
N VAL A 162 4.09 -15.93 -1.11
CA VAL A 162 4.75 -15.16 -0.05
C VAL A 162 5.95 -15.90 0.52
N LYS A 163 6.89 -15.13 1.04
CA LYS A 163 7.94 -15.58 1.97
C LYS A 163 8.07 -14.55 3.08
N ALA A 164 8.27 -15.02 4.30
CA ALA A 164 8.54 -14.14 5.42
C ALA A 164 9.71 -14.65 6.26
N ARG A 165 10.34 -13.74 6.99
CA ARG A 165 11.44 -14.01 7.91
C ARG A 165 11.45 -12.96 9.00
N VAL A 166 11.65 -13.37 10.24
CA VAL A 166 11.86 -12.49 11.39
C VAL A 166 13.33 -12.52 11.80
N ASP A 167 13.92 -11.35 11.93
CA ASP A 167 15.23 -11.11 12.52
C ASP A 167 15.01 -10.48 13.91
N ALA A 168 14.85 -11.33 14.91
CA ALA A 168 14.53 -10.89 16.27
C ALA A 168 15.67 -10.10 16.91
N ALA A 169 16.92 -10.38 16.55
CA ALA A 169 18.09 -9.68 17.09
C ALA A 169 18.12 -8.21 16.67
N ASN A 170 17.72 -7.94 15.44
CA ASN A 170 17.70 -6.58 14.87
C ASN A 170 16.31 -5.92 14.92
N LYS A 171 15.31 -6.59 15.50
CA LYS A 171 13.93 -6.11 15.53
C LYS A 171 13.42 -5.71 14.13
N VAL A 172 13.64 -6.59 13.15
CA VAL A 172 13.18 -6.42 11.77
C VAL A 172 12.49 -7.69 11.29
N TRP A 173 11.36 -7.57 10.63
CA TRP A 173 10.81 -8.66 9.87
C TRP A 173 10.73 -8.31 8.39
N TYR A 174 10.74 -9.33 7.55
CA TYR A 174 10.76 -9.22 6.09
C TYR A 174 9.58 -9.99 5.52
N GLY A 175 8.80 -9.34 4.68
CA GLY A 175 7.72 -9.96 3.91
C GLY A 175 7.95 -9.78 2.43
N ALA A 176 7.96 -10.87 1.66
CA ALA A 176 8.11 -10.83 0.23
C ALA A 176 6.88 -11.43 -0.46
N MET A 177 6.50 -10.83 -1.59
CA MET A 177 5.36 -11.24 -2.41
C MET A 177 5.81 -11.44 -3.86
N ARG A 178 5.31 -12.48 -4.54
CA ARG A 178 5.36 -12.67 -5.98
C ARG A 178 3.94 -12.73 -6.52
N ILE A 179 3.52 -11.71 -7.23
CA ILE A 179 2.14 -11.51 -7.67
C ILE A 179 2.07 -11.66 -9.20
N PRO A 180 1.32 -12.65 -9.73
CA PRO A 180 1.14 -12.80 -11.17
C PRO A 180 0.41 -11.61 -11.77
N ILE A 181 1.07 -10.82 -12.65
CA ILE A 181 0.49 -9.57 -13.19
C ILE A 181 -0.80 -9.82 -13.94
N ALA A 182 -0.90 -10.91 -14.71
CA ALA A 182 -2.08 -11.25 -15.50
C ALA A 182 -3.37 -11.47 -14.66
N LYS A 183 -3.25 -11.62 -13.35
CA LYS A 183 -4.38 -11.80 -12.44
C LYS A 183 -5.07 -10.49 -12.08
N PHE A 184 -4.33 -9.40 -12.01
CA PHE A 184 -4.86 -8.09 -11.64
C PHE A 184 -4.81 -7.06 -12.79
N ASP A 185 -3.92 -7.24 -13.81
CA ASP A 185 -3.80 -6.33 -14.95
C ASP A 185 -3.89 -7.10 -16.28
N LYS A 186 -4.84 -6.72 -17.12
CA LYS A 186 -5.02 -7.31 -18.45
C LYS A 186 -4.11 -6.67 -19.50
N ARG A 187 -3.47 -5.55 -19.19
CA ARG A 187 -2.56 -4.86 -20.09
C ARG A 187 -1.23 -5.61 -20.15
N LYS A 188 -0.57 -5.59 -21.31
CA LYS A 188 0.76 -6.22 -21.46
C LYS A 188 1.79 -5.42 -20.66
N PRO A 189 2.53 -6.04 -19.72
CA PRO A 189 3.57 -5.36 -18.96
C PRO A 189 4.67 -4.79 -19.87
N LYS A 190 4.99 -3.53 -19.68
CA LYS A 190 6.03 -2.80 -20.41
C LYS A 190 6.60 -1.68 -19.55
N VAL A 191 7.82 -1.26 -19.86
CA VAL A 191 8.44 -0.08 -19.25
C VAL A 191 7.51 1.14 -19.41
N GLY A 192 7.32 1.88 -18.33
CA GLY A 192 6.43 3.05 -18.29
C GLY A 192 4.97 2.72 -17.99
N LEU A 193 4.58 1.44 -17.88
CA LEU A 193 3.22 1.10 -17.44
C LEU A 193 3.03 1.55 -15.99
N GLU A 194 1.94 2.24 -15.74
CA GLU A 194 1.58 2.75 -14.41
C GLU A 194 0.33 2.04 -13.87
N MET A 195 0.34 1.84 -12.57
CA MET A 195 -0.76 1.37 -11.74
C MET A 195 -0.91 2.31 -10.56
N ARG A 196 -2.11 2.44 -10.02
CA ARG A 196 -2.32 3.08 -8.73
C ARG A 196 -2.01 2.08 -7.64
N ALA A 197 -1.29 2.49 -6.61
CA ALA A 197 -0.99 1.61 -5.50
C ALA A 197 -0.90 2.38 -4.18
N ASN A 198 -1.17 1.69 -3.09
CA ASN A 198 -0.72 2.11 -1.77
C ASN A 198 -0.18 0.89 -1.01
N PHE A 199 0.73 1.14 -0.11
CA PHE A 199 1.34 0.11 0.72
C PHE A 199 1.13 0.47 2.17
N TYR A 200 0.72 -0.52 2.94
CA TYR A 200 0.38 -0.36 4.33
C TYR A 200 1.09 -1.38 5.19
N ARG A 201 1.13 -1.10 6.45
CA ARG A 201 1.56 -2.03 7.46
C ARG A 201 0.75 -1.83 8.73
N ILE A 202 0.25 -2.92 9.27
CA ILE A 202 -0.39 -2.97 10.58
C ILE A 202 0.56 -3.65 11.54
N GLN A 203 0.80 -3.05 12.71
CA GLN A 203 1.86 -3.49 13.63
C GLN A 203 1.46 -3.36 15.09
N GLY A 204 1.75 -4.40 15.88
CA GLY A 204 1.65 -4.39 17.34
C GLY A 204 0.28 -4.73 17.88
N THR A 205 0.21 -4.84 19.21
CA THR A 205 -0.96 -5.33 19.94
C THR A 205 -1.95 -4.19 20.26
N PRO A 206 -3.27 -4.39 20.10
CA PRO A 206 -4.26 -3.44 20.60
C PRO A 206 -4.08 -3.16 22.10
N PRO A 207 -4.36 -1.93 22.62
CA PRO A 207 -4.88 -0.78 21.87
C PRO A 207 -3.80 0.06 21.17
N ASN A 208 -2.52 -0.30 21.31
CA ASN A 208 -1.38 0.52 20.86
C ASN A 208 -0.95 0.22 19.41
N ARG A 209 -1.81 -0.44 18.62
CA ARG A 209 -1.48 -0.78 17.23
C ARG A 209 -1.06 0.43 16.42
N LYS A 210 -0.01 0.25 15.63
CA LYS A 210 0.51 1.25 14.69
C LYS A 210 0.07 0.92 13.27
N PHE A 211 -0.12 1.96 12.50
CA PHE A 211 -0.56 1.87 11.11
C PHE A 211 0.37 2.74 10.28
N ILE A 212 1.20 2.10 9.48
CA ILE A 212 2.20 2.76 8.67
C ILE A 212 1.72 2.76 7.21
N ASN A 213 1.78 3.91 6.57
CA ASN A 213 1.30 4.12 5.21
C ASN A 213 2.43 4.62 4.31
N TRP A 214 2.45 4.19 3.06
CA TRP A 214 3.32 4.83 2.07
C TRP A 214 2.75 6.19 1.62
N GLN A 215 1.46 6.22 1.29
CA GLN A 215 0.74 7.47 1.06
C GLN A 215 -0.30 7.66 2.18
N PRO A 216 -0.33 8.81 2.85
CA PRO A 216 -1.32 9.07 3.88
C PRO A 216 -2.71 9.14 3.26
N VAL A 217 -3.66 8.47 3.86
CA VAL A 217 -5.04 8.44 3.36
C VAL A 217 -5.90 9.59 3.89
N ASN A 218 -5.46 10.24 4.99
CA ASN A 218 -6.19 11.31 5.69
C ASN A 218 -7.64 10.93 6.06
N ASN A 219 -7.89 9.64 6.26
CA ASN A 219 -9.18 9.04 6.53
C ASN A 219 -9.01 7.92 7.56
N ASP A 220 -10.10 7.55 8.24
CA ASP A 220 -10.11 6.43 9.16
C ASP A 220 -10.23 5.08 8.44
N ASN A 221 -10.59 5.11 7.16
CA ASN A 221 -10.68 3.95 6.30
C ASN A 221 -9.49 3.87 5.35
N TYR A 222 -8.72 2.77 5.40
CA TYR A 222 -7.59 2.51 4.50
C TYR A 222 -8.02 2.31 3.05
N HIS A 223 -9.23 1.81 2.85
CA HIS A 223 -9.84 1.68 1.53
C HIS A 223 -10.22 3.07 0.97
N THR A 224 -9.21 3.92 0.79
CA THR A 224 -9.31 5.28 0.23
C THR A 224 -8.48 5.36 -1.06
N PRO A 225 -8.99 4.82 -2.18
CA PRO A 225 -8.23 4.71 -3.43
C PRO A 225 -7.87 6.08 -4.04
N GLU A 226 -8.53 7.14 -3.63
CA GLU A 226 -8.21 8.53 -3.99
C GLU A 226 -6.79 8.93 -3.55
N ALA A 227 -6.30 8.34 -2.45
CA ALA A 227 -4.99 8.61 -1.88
C ALA A 227 -3.87 7.73 -2.47
N PHE A 228 -4.17 6.78 -3.35
CA PHE A 228 -3.14 5.91 -3.92
C PHE A 228 -2.10 6.72 -4.70
N GLY A 229 -0.83 6.36 -4.51
CA GLY A 229 0.29 6.80 -5.32
C GLY A 229 0.40 5.99 -6.63
N ILE A 230 1.57 6.05 -7.24
CA ILE A 230 1.86 5.40 -8.54
C ILE A 230 2.93 4.31 -8.35
N LEU A 231 2.65 3.12 -8.83
CA LEU A 231 3.62 2.07 -9.07
C LEU A 231 3.89 2.05 -10.57
N ARG A 232 5.13 2.36 -10.97
CA ARG A 232 5.56 2.43 -12.36
C ARG A 232 6.55 1.31 -12.67
N LEU A 233 6.32 0.60 -13.75
CA LEU A 233 7.27 -0.40 -14.25
C LEU A 233 8.46 0.32 -14.92
N GLY A 234 9.64 0.22 -14.31
CA GLY A 234 10.89 0.83 -14.75
C GLY A 234 11.68 -0.06 -15.72
N LYS A 235 12.89 0.43 -16.08
CA LYS A 235 13.89 -0.32 -16.87
C LYS A 235 14.59 -1.36 -16.01
#